data_9be9939e18abcbe6a3e3e67c5acb10ef
#
_entry.id   9be9939e18abcbe6a3e3e67c5acb10ef
#
_cell.length_a   1.000
_cell.length_b   1.000
_cell.length_c   1.000
_cell.angle_alpha   90.00
_cell.angle_beta   90.00
_cell.angle_gamma   90.00
#
_symmetry.space_group_name_H-M   'P 1'
#
loop_
_entity.id
_entity.type
_entity.pdbx_description
1 polymer ?
#
loop_
_entity_poly.entity_id
_entity_poly.type
_entity_poly.pdbx_seq_one_letter_code
_entity_poly.pdbx_strand_id
1 'polypeptide(L)'
;MIQSDKVDILTGIVWSNLAMAVVPTVVTQNKFYLSPNAGPSMLAGKKCHKNYFNVAWQNDNLYEAAGGYANSAGFKKSFFLAPNYPAGKDALSGYTRYFNGSLAAEVWTKLGQTDYATEISKIRDSNADNVFFFLPGGS
;
A
#
# COMPACT_ATOMS: atom_id res chain seq x y z
N MET A 1 18.85 13.33 -14.92
CA MET A 1 17.69 12.99 -15.79
C MET A 1 16.92 14.27 -16.19
N ILE A 2 16.09 14.89 -15.37
CA ILE A 2 15.31 16.06 -15.82
C ILE A 2 16.22 17.23 -16.22
N GLN A 3 17.21 17.56 -15.43
CA GLN A 3 18.11 18.70 -15.70
C GLN A 3 19.19 18.38 -16.73
N SER A 4 19.82 17.20 -16.63
CA SER A 4 20.94 16.81 -17.51
C SER A 4 20.45 16.34 -18.87
N ASP A 5 19.44 15.46 -18.89
CA ASP A 5 19.04 14.75 -20.12
C ASP A 5 17.77 15.33 -20.74
N LYS A 6 17.20 16.36 -20.09
CA LYS A 6 16.01 17.10 -20.53
C LYS A 6 14.81 16.24 -20.87
N VAL A 7 14.65 15.10 -20.16
CA VAL A 7 13.52 14.18 -20.38
C VAL A 7 12.18 14.88 -20.04
N ASP A 8 11.13 14.53 -20.76
CA ASP A 8 9.77 15.06 -20.57
C ASP A 8 8.86 14.10 -19.84
N ILE A 9 9.15 12.81 -19.91
CA ILE A 9 8.36 11.73 -19.31
C ILE A 9 9.30 10.86 -18.48
N LEU A 10 8.89 10.62 -17.23
CA LEU A 10 9.54 9.65 -16.35
C LEU A 10 8.57 8.51 -16.06
N THR A 11 9.13 7.31 -15.88
CA THR A 11 8.38 6.10 -15.55
C THR A 11 9.22 5.20 -14.67
N GLY A 12 8.61 4.17 -14.10
CA GLY A 12 9.28 3.19 -13.24
C GLY A 12 8.79 3.29 -11.80
N ILE A 13 9.66 2.88 -10.86
CA ILE A 13 9.41 2.82 -9.42
C ILE A 13 8.34 1.80 -9.04
N VAL A 14 8.76 0.83 -8.23
CA VAL A 14 7.89 -0.21 -7.65
C VAL A 14 7.39 0.20 -6.26
N TRP A 15 8.25 0.85 -5.46
CA TRP A 15 7.97 1.16 -4.07
C TRP A 15 7.21 2.46 -3.89
N SER A 16 6.07 2.41 -3.19
CA SER A 16 5.20 3.58 -3.01
C SER A 16 5.84 4.73 -2.23
N ASN A 17 6.75 4.45 -1.30
CA ASN A 17 7.50 5.49 -0.60
C ASN A 17 8.44 6.26 -1.55
N LEU A 18 9.06 5.57 -2.50
CA LEU A 18 9.91 6.19 -3.53
C LEU A 18 9.05 6.99 -4.51
N ALA A 19 7.91 6.46 -4.94
CA ALA A 19 6.97 7.21 -5.78
C ALA A 19 6.51 8.50 -5.09
N MET A 20 6.14 8.43 -3.82
CA MET A 20 5.75 9.59 -3.02
C MET A 20 6.85 10.64 -2.87
N ALA A 21 8.12 10.24 -2.90
CA ALA A 21 9.27 11.16 -2.85
C ALA A 21 9.59 11.78 -4.21
N VAL A 22 9.52 11.00 -5.28
CA VAL A 22 10.00 11.41 -6.63
C VAL A 22 8.92 12.15 -7.42
N VAL A 23 7.67 11.65 -7.43
CA VAL A 23 6.61 12.20 -8.28
C VAL A 23 6.38 13.71 -8.07
N PRO A 24 6.29 14.24 -6.84
CA PRO A 24 6.11 15.67 -6.64
C PRO A 24 7.20 16.52 -7.33
N THR A 25 8.46 16.09 -7.23
CA THR A 25 9.58 16.79 -7.86
C THR A 25 9.48 16.79 -9.38
N VAL A 26 8.99 15.71 -9.97
CA VAL A 26 8.82 15.60 -11.43
C VAL A 26 7.71 16.52 -11.92
N VAL A 27 6.52 16.39 -11.32
CA VAL A 27 5.32 17.09 -11.82
C VAL A 27 5.35 18.60 -11.56
N THR A 28 6.02 19.05 -10.50
CA THR A 28 6.23 20.50 -10.25
C THR A 28 7.18 21.16 -11.26
N GLN A 29 8.01 20.39 -11.94
CA GLN A 29 8.81 20.87 -13.07
C GLN A 29 8.07 20.77 -14.41
N ASN A 30 6.74 20.62 -14.37
CA ASN A 30 5.87 20.48 -15.53
C ASN A 30 6.23 19.29 -16.45
N LYS A 31 6.82 18.22 -15.87
CA LYS A 31 7.12 16.97 -16.55
C LYS A 31 6.05 15.92 -16.22
N PHE A 32 5.94 14.90 -17.05
CA PHE A 32 4.99 13.81 -16.86
C PHE A 32 5.60 12.65 -16.09
N TYR A 33 4.79 12.03 -15.24
CA TYR A 33 5.14 10.78 -14.59
C TYR A 33 4.09 9.72 -14.86
N LEU A 34 4.50 8.59 -15.45
CA LEU A 34 3.68 7.41 -15.65
C LEU A 34 4.12 6.32 -14.67
N SER A 35 3.25 5.96 -13.73
CA SER A 35 3.52 4.88 -12.79
C SER A 35 3.00 3.55 -13.32
N PRO A 36 3.89 2.59 -13.65
CA PRO A 36 3.48 1.28 -14.14
C PRO A 36 3.20 0.27 -13.02
N ASN A 37 3.49 0.62 -11.76
CA ASN A 37 3.33 -0.28 -10.62
C ASN A 37 2.90 0.45 -9.36
N ALA A 38 3.73 1.33 -8.80
CA ALA A 38 3.43 2.02 -7.54
C ALA A 38 2.21 2.93 -7.66
N GLY A 39 1.13 2.61 -6.96
CA GLY A 39 -0.13 3.36 -6.97
C GLY A 39 -0.55 3.88 -5.59
N PRO A 40 0.30 4.67 -4.87
CA PRO A 40 -0.11 5.17 -3.56
C PRO A 40 -1.36 6.03 -3.66
N SER A 41 -2.36 5.73 -2.85
CA SER A 41 -3.69 6.39 -2.85
C SER A 41 -3.61 7.90 -2.70
N MET A 42 -2.57 8.37 -2.02
CA MET A 42 -2.33 9.81 -1.85
C MET A 42 -2.14 10.54 -3.17
N LEU A 43 -1.49 9.90 -4.17
CA LEU A 43 -1.27 10.50 -5.51
C LEU A 43 -2.51 10.46 -6.39
N ALA A 44 -3.47 9.59 -6.10
CA ALA A 44 -4.79 9.59 -6.74
C ALA A 44 -5.80 10.52 -6.03
N GLY A 45 -5.48 10.94 -4.79
CA GLY A 45 -6.33 11.78 -3.94
C GLY A 45 -5.72 13.15 -3.65
N LYS A 46 -5.40 13.39 -2.37
CA LYS A 46 -4.98 14.71 -1.85
C LYS A 46 -3.75 15.32 -2.54
N LYS A 47 -2.89 14.52 -3.14
CA LYS A 47 -1.69 14.95 -3.86
C LYS A 47 -1.76 14.64 -5.35
N CYS A 48 -2.97 14.52 -5.89
CA CYS A 48 -3.13 14.30 -7.33
C CYS A 48 -2.58 15.49 -8.13
N HIS A 49 -2.08 15.21 -9.30
CA HIS A 49 -1.54 16.23 -10.22
C HIS A 49 -1.85 15.86 -11.67
N LYS A 50 -2.18 16.86 -12.49
CA LYS A 50 -2.54 16.68 -13.90
C LYS A 50 -1.48 15.98 -14.76
N ASN A 51 -0.21 15.99 -14.33
CA ASN A 51 0.90 15.36 -15.02
C ASN A 51 1.29 13.99 -14.43
N TYR A 52 0.52 13.46 -13.46
CA TYR A 52 0.71 12.12 -12.90
C TYR A 52 -0.33 11.16 -13.46
N PHE A 53 0.11 10.03 -13.98
CA PHE A 53 -0.74 8.97 -14.48
C PHE A 53 -0.34 7.64 -13.85
N ASN A 54 -1.30 6.95 -13.26
CA ASN A 54 -1.14 5.59 -12.83
C ASN A 54 -1.77 4.67 -13.87
N VAL A 55 -0.97 3.83 -14.51
CA VAL A 55 -1.40 2.92 -15.57
C VAL A 55 -1.50 1.47 -15.10
N ALA A 56 -1.43 1.26 -13.79
CA ALA A 56 -1.62 -0.03 -13.14
C ALA A 56 -2.90 -0.01 -12.27
N TRP A 57 -2.75 -0.02 -10.97
CA TRP A 57 -3.83 0.01 -10.00
C TRP A 57 -3.56 1.06 -8.91
N GLN A 58 -4.61 1.47 -8.22
CA GLN A 58 -4.47 2.18 -6.96
C GLN A 58 -4.33 1.15 -5.84
N ASN A 59 -3.38 1.35 -4.91
CA ASN A 59 -3.02 0.32 -3.93
C ASN A 59 -4.21 -0.19 -3.11
N ASP A 60 -5.03 0.69 -2.58
CA ASP A 60 -6.14 0.32 -1.71
C ASP A 60 -7.22 -0.52 -2.40
N ASN A 61 -7.41 -0.38 -3.72
CA ASN A 61 -8.45 -1.13 -4.44
C ASN A 61 -8.25 -2.65 -4.37
N LEU A 62 -7.01 -3.14 -4.38
CA LEU A 62 -6.73 -4.57 -4.26
C LEU A 62 -7.19 -5.12 -2.89
N TYR A 63 -7.04 -4.33 -1.86
CA TYR A 63 -7.33 -4.75 -0.48
C TYR A 63 -8.80 -4.56 -0.11
N GLU A 64 -9.54 -3.73 -0.84
CA GLU A 64 -11.00 -3.68 -0.79
C GLU A 64 -11.62 -5.03 -1.11
N ALA A 65 -11.11 -5.69 -2.16
CA ALA A 65 -11.55 -7.03 -2.52
C ALA A 65 -11.28 -8.06 -1.41
N ALA A 66 -10.14 -7.96 -0.72
CA ALA A 66 -9.82 -8.83 0.40
C ALA A 66 -10.77 -8.60 1.60
N GLY A 67 -11.10 -7.34 1.90
CA GLY A 67 -12.09 -7.00 2.93
C GLY A 67 -13.48 -7.52 2.60
N GLY A 68 -13.91 -7.37 1.35
CA GLY A 68 -15.18 -7.91 0.85
C GLY A 68 -15.21 -9.44 0.92
N TYR A 69 -14.11 -10.10 0.55
CA TYR A 69 -13.99 -11.56 0.68
C TYR A 69 -14.08 -12.01 2.14
N ALA A 70 -13.39 -11.33 3.06
CA ALA A 70 -13.44 -11.66 4.47
C ALA A 70 -14.88 -11.62 5.03
N ASN A 71 -15.69 -10.65 4.60
CA ASN A 71 -17.11 -10.60 4.93
C ASN A 71 -17.90 -11.79 4.36
N SER A 72 -17.71 -12.10 3.09
CA SER A 72 -18.42 -13.19 2.43
C SER A 72 -18.05 -14.56 2.99
N ALA A 73 -16.82 -14.72 3.47
CA ALA A 73 -16.33 -15.90 4.18
C ALA A 73 -16.85 -15.99 5.63
N GLY A 74 -17.51 -14.95 6.12
CA GLY A 74 -18.11 -14.92 7.45
C GLY A 74 -17.19 -14.54 8.59
N PHE A 75 -15.96 -14.10 8.30
CA PHE A 75 -14.99 -13.66 9.31
C PHE A 75 -15.49 -12.41 10.07
N LYS A 76 -15.20 -12.36 11.36
CA LYS A 76 -15.65 -11.30 12.26
C LYS A 76 -14.52 -10.54 12.91
N LYS A 77 -13.33 -11.15 13.01
CA LYS A 77 -12.22 -10.58 13.77
C LYS A 77 -10.89 -10.84 13.07
N SER A 78 -10.37 -9.83 12.36
CA SER A 78 -9.12 -9.93 11.62
C SER A 78 -7.91 -9.47 12.42
N PHE A 79 -6.79 -10.19 12.28
CA PHE A 79 -5.47 -9.67 12.64
C PHE A 79 -4.83 -9.04 11.40
N PHE A 80 -4.42 -7.76 11.51
CA PHE A 80 -3.77 -7.05 10.42
C PHE A 80 -2.25 -6.97 10.63
N LEU A 81 -1.49 -7.27 9.57
CA LEU A 81 -0.02 -7.19 9.57
C LEU A 81 0.50 -6.58 8.26
N ALA A 82 1.26 -5.50 8.34
CA ALA A 82 1.90 -4.88 7.17
C ALA A 82 3.13 -4.06 7.55
N PRO A 83 4.06 -3.78 6.62
CA PRO A 83 5.13 -2.83 6.87
C PRO A 83 4.59 -1.40 6.99
N ASN A 84 5.23 -0.61 7.87
CA ASN A 84 4.86 0.78 8.11
C ASN A 84 5.40 1.71 7.00
N TYR A 85 4.73 1.71 5.85
CA TYR A 85 5.02 2.59 4.74
C TYR A 85 3.74 2.86 3.92
N PRO A 86 3.74 3.76 2.90
CA PRO A 86 2.50 4.17 2.23
C PRO A 86 1.61 3.03 1.73
N ALA A 87 2.18 2.02 1.04
CA ALA A 87 1.36 0.92 0.55
C ALA A 87 0.81 0.01 1.66
N GLY A 88 1.51 -0.14 2.80
CA GLY A 88 0.98 -0.84 3.96
C GLY A 88 -0.23 -0.10 4.57
N LYS A 89 -0.19 1.22 4.61
CA LYS A 89 -1.31 2.05 5.07
C LYS A 89 -2.49 2.00 4.10
N ASP A 90 -2.22 1.99 2.79
CA ASP A 90 -3.23 1.80 1.77
C ASP A 90 -3.88 0.41 1.90
N ALA A 91 -3.10 -0.62 2.24
CA ALA A 91 -3.60 -1.98 2.48
C ALA A 91 -4.60 -2.03 3.64
N LEU A 92 -4.27 -1.41 4.78
CA LEU A 92 -5.19 -1.31 5.90
C LEU A 92 -6.45 -0.54 5.52
N SER A 93 -6.29 0.63 4.91
CA SER A 93 -7.41 1.49 4.52
C SER A 93 -8.36 0.80 3.54
N GLY A 94 -7.82 0.12 2.52
CA GLY A 94 -8.63 -0.64 1.56
C GLY A 94 -9.35 -1.81 2.22
N TYR A 95 -8.64 -2.62 3.00
CA TYR A 95 -9.23 -3.76 3.68
C TYR A 95 -10.38 -3.35 4.61
N THR A 96 -10.15 -2.37 5.49
CA THR A 96 -11.14 -1.94 6.48
C THR A 96 -12.33 -1.18 5.88
N ARG A 97 -12.20 -0.67 4.66
CA ARG A 97 -13.32 -0.02 3.95
C ARG A 97 -14.47 -0.98 3.66
N TYR A 98 -14.16 -2.25 3.42
CA TYR A 98 -15.15 -3.28 3.06
C TYR A 98 -15.24 -4.40 4.08
N PHE A 99 -14.36 -4.51 5.05
CA PHE A 99 -14.45 -5.47 6.14
C PHE A 99 -15.34 -4.92 7.26
N ASN A 100 -16.49 -5.53 7.49
CA ASN A 100 -17.49 -5.12 8.48
C ASN A 100 -17.22 -5.68 9.89
N GLY A 101 -16.18 -6.50 10.04
CA GLY A 101 -15.76 -7.04 11.34
C GLY A 101 -14.90 -6.07 12.14
N SER A 102 -14.29 -6.56 13.21
CA SER A 102 -13.34 -5.81 14.03
C SER A 102 -11.90 -6.22 13.76
N LEU A 103 -10.95 -5.34 14.02
CA LEU A 103 -9.54 -5.72 14.06
C LEU A 103 -9.19 -6.24 15.46
N ALA A 104 -8.66 -7.47 15.53
CA ALA A 104 -8.09 -8.05 16.75
C ALA A 104 -6.82 -7.32 17.16
N ALA A 105 -6.01 -6.99 16.16
CA ALA A 105 -4.81 -6.18 16.30
C ALA A 105 -4.42 -5.58 14.94
N GLU A 106 -3.68 -4.48 15.02
CA GLU A 106 -3.02 -3.80 13.91
C GLU A 106 -1.53 -3.76 14.21
N VAL A 107 -0.75 -4.54 13.46
CA VAL A 107 0.69 -4.70 13.71
C VAL A 107 1.49 -4.19 12.50
N TRP A 108 2.40 -3.28 12.79
CA TRP A 108 3.27 -2.67 11.81
C TRP A 108 4.68 -3.22 11.93
N THR A 109 5.20 -3.75 10.83
CA THR A 109 6.57 -4.25 10.73
C THR A 109 7.50 -3.21 10.10
N LYS A 110 8.78 -3.49 10.13
CA LYS A 110 9.75 -2.72 9.33
C LYS A 110 9.71 -3.22 7.88
N LEU A 111 9.90 -2.32 6.93
CA LEU A 111 10.11 -2.71 5.54
C LEU A 111 11.44 -3.50 5.45
N GLY A 112 11.41 -4.70 4.86
CA GLY A 112 12.57 -5.59 4.79
C GLY A 112 12.81 -6.41 6.08
N GLN A 113 11.84 -6.51 6.98
CA GLN A 113 11.91 -7.41 8.14
C GLN A 113 11.95 -8.86 7.65
N THR A 114 12.80 -9.68 8.26
CA THR A 114 12.99 -11.10 7.90
C THR A 114 12.62 -12.07 9.02
N ASP A 115 12.53 -11.62 10.26
CA ASP A 115 12.09 -12.43 11.41
C ASP A 115 10.72 -11.94 11.90
N TYR A 116 9.77 -12.85 11.97
CA TYR A 116 8.38 -12.62 12.35
C TYR A 116 7.93 -13.43 13.58
N ALA A 117 8.86 -13.99 14.35
CA ALA A 117 8.53 -14.82 15.50
C ALA A 117 7.62 -14.09 16.51
N THR A 118 7.88 -12.81 16.76
CA THR A 118 7.07 -11.97 17.66
C THR A 118 5.66 -11.76 17.10
N GLU A 119 5.54 -11.47 15.79
CA GLU A 119 4.25 -11.26 15.13
C GLU A 119 3.42 -12.54 15.12
N ILE A 120 4.04 -13.69 14.87
CA ILE A 120 3.38 -15.01 14.92
C ILE A 120 2.83 -15.28 16.32
N SER A 121 3.58 -14.97 17.39
CA SER A 121 3.07 -15.09 18.76
C SER A 121 1.86 -14.19 18.99
N LYS A 122 1.91 -12.93 18.56
CA LYS A 122 0.78 -12.00 18.66
C LYS A 122 -0.46 -12.49 17.90
N ILE A 123 -0.27 -13.09 16.71
CA ILE A 123 -1.37 -13.67 15.94
C ILE A 123 -2.05 -14.78 16.74
N ARG A 124 -1.28 -15.71 17.32
CA ARG A 124 -1.81 -16.83 18.13
C ARG A 124 -2.59 -16.33 19.34
N ASP A 125 -2.13 -15.29 19.99
CA ASP A 125 -2.73 -14.73 21.20
C ASP A 125 -3.93 -13.82 20.94
N SER A 126 -4.17 -13.42 19.67
CA SER A 126 -5.16 -12.40 19.30
C SER A 126 -6.61 -12.86 19.30
N ASN A 127 -6.88 -14.18 19.30
CA ASN A 127 -8.20 -14.74 19.05
C ASN A 127 -8.86 -14.21 17.76
N ALA A 128 -8.08 -13.90 16.75
CA ALA A 128 -8.57 -13.55 15.43
C ALA A 128 -9.04 -14.81 14.69
N ASP A 129 -10.07 -14.70 13.88
CA ASP A 129 -10.59 -15.79 13.04
C ASP A 129 -9.98 -15.79 11.64
N ASN A 130 -9.31 -14.71 11.28
CA ASN A 130 -8.49 -14.62 10.07
C ASN A 130 -7.30 -13.68 10.24
N VAL A 131 -6.32 -13.81 9.36
CA VAL A 131 -5.15 -12.93 9.29
C VAL A 131 -5.10 -12.29 7.91
N PHE A 132 -5.19 -10.97 7.86
CA PHE A 132 -4.87 -10.22 6.66
C PHE A 132 -3.45 -9.66 6.77
N PHE A 133 -2.59 -10.07 5.85
CA PHE A 133 -1.22 -9.56 5.80
C PHE A 133 -0.86 -9.05 4.41
N PHE A 134 -0.05 -8.01 4.39
CA PHE A 134 0.58 -7.47 3.20
C PHE A 134 2.08 -7.41 3.44
N LEU A 135 2.84 -8.31 2.82
CA LEU A 135 4.30 -8.41 2.93
C LEU A 135 4.88 -8.40 1.52
N PRO A 136 5.26 -7.23 0.98
CA PRO A 136 5.82 -7.13 -0.36
C PRO A 136 7.18 -7.81 -0.44
N GLY A 137 7.55 -8.28 -1.64
CA GLY A 137 8.77 -9.05 -1.88
C GLY A 137 10.03 -8.41 -1.30
N GLY A 138 10.89 -9.24 -0.71
CA GLY A 138 12.10 -8.81 0.02
C GLY A 138 11.83 -8.52 1.52
N SER A 139 10.68 -8.86 2.01
CA SER A 139 10.33 -8.83 3.44
C SER A 139 10.12 -10.24 3.95
#